data_2b7fccf5fc8b7e96c39bac00317eac79
#
_entry.id   2b7fccf5fc8b7e96c39bac00317eac79
#
_cell.length_a   1.000
_cell.length_b   1.000
_cell.length_c   1.000
_cell.angle_alpha   90.00
_cell.angle_beta   90.00
_cell.angle_gamma   90.00
#
_symmetry.space_group_name_H-M   'P 1'
#
loop_
_entity.id
_entity.type
_entity.pdbx_description
1 polymer ?
#
loop_
_entity_poly.entity_id
_entity_poly.type
_entity_poly.pdbx_seq_one_letter_code
_entity_poly.pdbx_strand_id
1 'polypeptide(L)'
;MKIVELDGYAVNPGDLSLEALKAYGELVVYERTAEQDVVSCAQDAEMLLINKINLTAAVLAQLPRLRYIGVMATGYNTVDIEAAKAQGIVVTNIPAYSTDSVAQMTFAHILNLTNQVAHYAQRNREGRWSKNADFCYWDTPLIELHGKTLGIVGLGNIGCKVAQIAHQFGMDVFALTSRNA
;
A
#
# COMPACT_ATOMS: atom_id res chain seq x y z
N MET A 1 -26.36 -14.55 2.41
CA MET A 1 -25.28 -13.92 3.20
C MET A 1 -25.13 -12.47 2.70
N LYS A 2 -24.95 -11.50 3.60
CA LYS A 2 -24.73 -10.10 3.22
C LYS A 2 -23.25 -9.77 3.35
N ILE A 3 -22.64 -9.33 2.26
CA ILE A 3 -21.24 -8.92 2.14
C ILE A 3 -21.24 -7.41 2.00
N VAL A 4 -20.48 -6.71 2.85
CA VAL A 4 -20.39 -5.26 2.80
C VAL A 4 -18.94 -4.86 2.68
N GLU A 5 -18.61 -4.03 1.69
CA GLU A 5 -17.34 -3.35 1.55
C GLU A 5 -17.50 -1.88 1.97
N LEU A 6 -16.62 -1.41 2.88
CA LEU A 6 -16.83 -0.12 3.54
C LEU A 6 -15.95 1.02 2.98
N ASP A 7 -14.91 0.71 2.22
CA ASP A 7 -13.96 1.69 1.67
C ASP A 7 -13.48 1.34 0.26
N GLY A 8 -14.44 0.97 -0.61
CA GLY A 8 -14.22 0.49 -1.97
C GLY A 8 -13.36 1.40 -2.84
N TYR A 9 -13.52 2.72 -2.72
CA TYR A 9 -12.69 3.69 -3.46
C TYR A 9 -11.18 3.53 -3.20
N ALA A 10 -10.81 3.18 -1.97
CA ALA A 10 -9.40 3.03 -1.60
C ALA A 10 -8.77 1.73 -2.15
N VAL A 11 -9.61 0.77 -2.52
CA VAL A 11 -9.18 -0.59 -2.93
C VAL A 11 -9.28 -0.78 -4.43
N ASN A 12 -10.32 -0.21 -5.05
CA ASN A 12 -10.67 -0.50 -6.43
C ASN A 12 -10.87 0.79 -7.24
N PRO A 13 -9.85 1.20 -8.02
CA PRO A 13 -9.98 2.36 -8.91
C PRO A 13 -10.86 2.07 -10.15
N GLY A 14 -11.52 0.91 -10.22
CA GLY A 14 -12.39 0.51 -11.31
C GLY A 14 -11.80 -0.58 -12.24
N ASP A 15 -10.66 -1.14 -11.90
CA ASP A 15 -9.97 -2.18 -12.67
C ASP A 15 -10.19 -3.60 -12.11
N LEU A 16 -10.78 -3.73 -10.93
CA LEU A 16 -11.07 -5.01 -10.28
C LEU A 16 -12.58 -5.29 -10.27
N SER A 17 -13.00 -6.42 -10.80
CA SER A 17 -14.38 -6.87 -10.70
C SER A 17 -14.63 -7.62 -9.40
N LEU A 18 -15.61 -7.15 -8.63
CA LEU A 18 -16.10 -7.82 -7.43
C LEU A 18 -17.33 -8.73 -7.70
N GLU A 19 -17.73 -8.87 -8.96
CA GLU A 19 -18.93 -9.66 -9.35
C GLU A 19 -18.88 -11.11 -8.83
N ALA A 20 -17.69 -11.72 -8.77
CA ALA A 20 -17.53 -13.07 -8.25
C ALA A 20 -18.02 -13.23 -6.80
N LEU A 21 -17.99 -12.16 -6.01
CA LEU A 21 -18.47 -12.17 -4.62
C LEU A 21 -20.00 -12.32 -4.53
N LYS A 22 -20.73 -11.91 -5.56
CA LYS A 22 -22.19 -12.05 -5.62
C LYS A 22 -22.66 -13.52 -5.64
N ALA A 23 -21.79 -14.45 -6.03
CA ALA A 23 -22.06 -15.89 -5.93
C ALA A 23 -22.21 -16.37 -4.46
N TYR A 24 -21.67 -15.61 -3.51
CA TYR A 24 -21.74 -15.93 -2.08
C TYR A 24 -22.85 -15.19 -1.33
N GLY A 25 -23.46 -14.17 -1.95
CA GLY A 25 -24.55 -13.43 -1.35
C GLY A 25 -24.77 -12.04 -1.93
N GLU A 26 -25.56 -11.24 -1.22
CA GLU A 26 -25.78 -9.84 -1.55
C GLU A 26 -24.52 -9.03 -1.28
N LEU A 27 -23.97 -8.35 -2.29
CA LEU A 27 -22.82 -7.46 -2.17
C LEU A 27 -23.26 -6.00 -2.16
N VAL A 28 -22.91 -5.27 -1.10
CA VAL A 28 -23.09 -3.83 -0.97
C VAL A 28 -21.70 -3.19 -0.88
N VAL A 29 -21.43 -2.20 -1.72
CA VAL A 29 -20.16 -1.48 -1.74
C VAL A 29 -20.41 -0.03 -1.38
N TYR A 30 -19.75 0.45 -0.33
CA TYR A 30 -19.64 1.85 0.01
C TYR A 30 -18.27 2.36 -0.44
N GLU A 31 -18.27 3.39 -1.27
CA GLU A 31 -17.01 3.99 -1.76
C GLU A 31 -16.18 4.58 -0.61
N ARG A 32 -16.85 5.17 0.35
CA ARG A 32 -16.27 5.74 1.57
C ARG A 32 -17.26 5.66 2.71
N THR A 33 -16.79 5.28 3.88
CA THR A 33 -17.61 5.21 5.10
C THR A 33 -16.94 6.05 6.19
N ALA A 34 -17.64 7.04 6.72
CA ALA A 34 -17.15 7.81 7.86
C ALA A 34 -17.20 6.96 9.14
N GLU A 35 -16.32 7.25 10.09
CA GLU A 35 -16.18 6.44 11.31
C GLU A 35 -17.49 6.28 12.09
N GLN A 36 -18.30 7.33 12.20
CA GLN A 36 -19.59 7.31 12.86
C GLN A 36 -20.65 6.45 12.11
N ASP A 37 -20.47 6.20 10.82
CA ASP A 37 -21.43 5.48 9.97
C ASP A 37 -21.08 4.00 9.81
N VAL A 38 -19.92 3.55 10.32
CA VAL A 38 -19.44 2.16 10.16
C VAL A 38 -20.48 1.17 10.66
N VAL A 39 -21.02 1.37 11.87
CA VAL A 39 -21.99 0.45 12.46
C VAL A 39 -23.29 0.41 11.64
N SER A 40 -23.82 1.57 11.22
CA SER A 40 -25.08 1.62 10.46
C SER A 40 -24.93 0.98 9.06
N CYS A 41 -23.79 1.17 8.40
CA CYS A 41 -23.51 0.56 7.09
C CYS A 41 -23.29 -0.96 7.21
N ALA A 42 -22.73 -1.44 8.34
CA ALA A 42 -22.36 -2.84 8.55
C ALA A 42 -23.39 -3.63 9.37
N GLN A 43 -24.47 -3.03 9.87
CA GLN A 43 -25.38 -3.58 10.88
C GLN A 43 -25.86 -5.01 10.58
N ASP A 44 -26.19 -5.31 9.33
CA ASP A 44 -26.68 -6.63 8.89
C ASP A 44 -25.64 -7.48 8.16
N ALA A 45 -24.38 -7.02 8.13
CA ALA A 45 -23.31 -7.73 7.44
C ALA A 45 -22.96 -9.03 8.15
N GLU A 46 -22.78 -10.10 7.37
CA GLU A 46 -22.19 -11.35 7.83
C GLU A 46 -20.70 -11.40 7.45
N MET A 47 -20.31 -10.66 6.40
CA MET A 47 -18.93 -10.47 5.96
C MET A 47 -18.65 -9.00 5.74
N LEU A 48 -17.51 -8.53 6.23
CA LEU A 48 -16.95 -7.21 5.93
C LEU A 48 -15.69 -7.33 5.10
N LEU A 49 -15.58 -6.48 4.09
CA LEU A 49 -14.35 -6.21 3.36
C LEU A 49 -13.93 -4.79 3.69
N ILE A 50 -12.68 -4.61 4.10
CA ILE A 50 -12.16 -3.32 4.55
C ILE A 50 -10.70 -3.14 4.13
N ASN A 51 -10.25 -1.90 4.01
CA ASN A 51 -8.83 -1.57 3.86
C ASN A 51 -8.33 -0.72 5.04
N LYS A 52 -8.97 0.43 5.32
CA LYS A 52 -8.54 1.38 6.37
C LYS A 52 -9.63 1.72 7.39
N ILE A 53 -10.70 0.96 7.43
CA ILE A 53 -11.77 1.14 8.42
C ILE A 53 -11.33 0.60 9.77
N ASN A 54 -11.50 1.38 10.83
CA ASN A 54 -11.21 0.96 12.20
C ASN A 54 -12.36 0.14 12.78
N LEU A 55 -12.10 -1.13 13.07
CA LEU A 55 -13.03 -2.04 13.73
C LEU A 55 -12.55 -2.31 15.16
N THR A 56 -12.87 -1.36 16.05
CA THR A 56 -12.57 -1.48 17.50
C THR A 56 -13.48 -2.50 18.17
N ALA A 57 -13.15 -2.93 19.40
CA ALA A 57 -14.02 -3.81 20.20
C ALA A 57 -15.44 -3.25 20.34
N ALA A 58 -15.57 -1.92 20.50
CA ALA A 58 -16.87 -1.26 20.65
C ALA A 58 -17.70 -1.29 19.35
N VAL A 59 -17.06 -1.22 18.20
CA VAL A 59 -17.71 -1.37 16.87
C VAL A 59 -18.12 -2.81 16.67
N LEU A 60 -17.22 -3.77 16.88
CA LEU A 60 -17.48 -5.21 16.70
C LEU A 60 -18.63 -5.69 17.58
N ALA A 61 -18.73 -5.21 18.83
CA ALA A 61 -19.83 -5.56 19.74
C ALA A 61 -21.22 -5.17 19.23
N GLN A 62 -21.30 -4.21 18.28
CA GLN A 62 -22.55 -3.75 17.68
C GLN A 62 -22.91 -4.49 16.39
N LEU A 63 -22.07 -5.45 15.96
CA LEU A 63 -22.24 -6.22 14.73
C LEU A 63 -22.47 -7.71 15.01
N PRO A 64 -23.61 -8.10 15.62
CA PRO A 64 -23.83 -9.46 16.15
C PRO A 64 -23.94 -10.54 15.06
N ARG A 65 -24.15 -10.15 13.80
CA ARG A 65 -24.24 -11.08 12.66
C ARG A 65 -22.90 -11.31 11.96
N LEU A 66 -21.88 -10.52 12.30
CA LEU A 66 -20.59 -10.55 11.63
C LEU A 66 -19.84 -11.85 11.96
N ARG A 67 -19.34 -12.54 10.92
CA ARG A 67 -18.61 -13.80 11.01
C ARG A 67 -17.23 -13.76 10.36
N TYR A 68 -17.02 -12.81 9.44
CA TYR A 68 -15.80 -12.73 8.68
C TYR A 68 -15.42 -11.28 8.39
N ILE A 69 -14.11 -11.00 8.49
CA ILE A 69 -13.50 -9.72 8.08
C ILE A 69 -12.35 -10.04 7.14
N GLY A 70 -12.46 -9.58 5.90
CA GLY A 70 -11.38 -9.58 4.91
C GLY A 70 -10.70 -8.21 4.88
N VAL A 71 -9.48 -8.13 5.40
CA VAL A 71 -8.67 -6.90 5.30
C VAL A 71 -7.96 -6.91 3.96
N MET A 72 -8.37 -6.06 3.04
CA MET A 72 -7.81 -5.93 1.68
C MET A 72 -6.50 -5.11 1.69
N ALA A 73 -5.63 -5.47 2.62
CA ALA A 73 -4.31 -4.89 2.82
C ALA A 73 -3.38 -5.89 3.52
N THR A 74 -2.08 -5.58 3.55
CA THR A 74 -1.11 -6.38 4.32
C THR A 74 -1.24 -6.11 5.83
N GLY A 75 -1.38 -4.84 6.23
CA GLY A 75 -1.54 -4.45 7.63
C GLY A 75 -2.99 -4.61 8.08
N TYR A 76 -3.19 -5.22 9.24
CA TYR A 76 -4.51 -5.48 9.84
C TYR A 76 -4.69 -4.83 11.21
N ASN A 77 -3.84 -3.87 11.55
CA ASN A 77 -3.88 -3.13 12.83
C ASN A 77 -5.12 -2.25 13.01
N THR A 78 -5.95 -2.10 11.98
CA THR A 78 -7.25 -1.43 12.04
C THR A 78 -8.34 -2.31 12.65
N VAL A 79 -8.09 -3.61 12.85
CA VAL A 79 -9.04 -4.55 13.47
C VAL A 79 -8.55 -4.95 14.85
N ASP A 80 -9.42 -4.86 15.84
CA ASP A 80 -9.19 -5.46 17.15
C ASP A 80 -9.32 -6.98 17.05
N ILE A 81 -8.16 -7.64 16.88
CA ILE A 81 -8.10 -9.10 16.64
C ILE A 81 -8.58 -9.88 17.86
N GLU A 82 -8.29 -9.43 19.07
CA GLU A 82 -8.70 -10.13 20.28
C GLU A 82 -10.23 -10.06 20.47
N ALA A 83 -10.83 -8.89 20.20
CA ALA A 83 -12.27 -8.74 20.23
C ALA A 83 -12.95 -9.56 19.12
N ALA A 84 -12.40 -9.56 17.91
CA ALA A 84 -12.92 -10.38 16.81
C ALA A 84 -12.89 -11.87 17.15
N LYS A 85 -11.78 -12.35 17.69
CA LYS A 85 -11.61 -13.74 18.14
C LYS A 85 -12.59 -14.12 19.25
N ALA A 86 -12.79 -13.24 20.23
CA ALA A 86 -13.74 -13.47 21.32
C ALA A 86 -15.19 -13.63 20.83
N GLN A 87 -15.54 -13.00 19.70
CA GLN A 87 -16.85 -13.11 19.05
C GLN A 87 -16.91 -14.21 17.98
N GLY A 88 -15.84 -14.98 17.79
CA GLY A 88 -15.77 -16.04 16.77
C GLY A 88 -15.69 -15.52 15.33
N ILE A 89 -15.28 -14.27 15.14
CA ILE A 89 -15.11 -13.65 13.82
C ILE A 89 -13.75 -14.05 13.24
N VAL A 90 -13.76 -14.62 12.05
CA VAL A 90 -12.53 -14.95 11.30
C VAL A 90 -12.00 -13.69 10.63
N VAL A 91 -10.72 -13.39 10.82
CA VAL A 91 -10.05 -12.25 10.19
C VAL A 91 -8.94 -12.75 9.27
N THR A 92 -8.92 -12.27 8.03
CA THR A 92 -7.87 -12.54 7.06
C THR A 92 -7.30 -11.25 6.49
N ASN A 93 -6.11 -11.31 5.94
CA ASN A 93 -5.45 -10.21 5.25
C ASN A 93 -4.78 -10.69 3.95
N ILE A 94 -4.16 -9.79 3.19
CA ILE A 94 -3.43 -10.12 1.95
C ILE A 94 -1.94 -9.83 2.19
N PRO A 95 -1.16 -10.84 2.63
CA PRO A 95 0.26 -10.64 2.94
C PRO A 95 1.10 -10.49 1.67
N ALA A 96 2.12 -9.63 1.73
CA ALA A 96 3.20 -9.49 0.75
C ALA A 96 2.82 -9.11 -0.70
N TYR A 97 1.55 -8.80 -1.01
CA TYR A 97 1.11 -8.49 -2.37
C TYR A 97 1.80 -7.25 -2.97
N SER A 98 2.19 -6.29 -2.15
CA SER A 98 2.75 -5.00 -2.57
C SER A 98 4.27 -4.94 -2.54
N THR A 99 4.96 -6.04 -2.24
CA THR A 99 6.43 -6.05 -2.03
C THR A 99 7.17 -5.45 -3.22
N ASP A 100 6.88 -5.92 -4.43
CA ASP A 100 7.55 -5.46 -5.64
C ASP A 100 7.15 -4.04 -6.01
N SER A 101 5.88 -3.68 -5.89
CA SER A 101 5.35 -2.34 -6.19
C SER A 101 5.97 -1.27 -5.28
N VAL A 102 6.07 -1.56 -3.97
CA VAL A 102 6.67 -0.62 -3.01
C VAL A 102 8.17 -0.49 -3.24
N ALA A 103 8.88 -1.58 -3.52
CA ALA A 103 10.30 -1.52 -3.85
C ALA A 103 10.56 -0.74 -5.14
N GLN A 104 9.74 -0.93 -6.17
CA GLN A 104 9.78 -0.16 -7.41
C GLN A 104 9.58 1.33 -7.15
N MET A 105 8.55 1.70 -6.37
CA MET A 105 8.26 3.10 -6.03
C MET A 105 9.38 3.73 -5.22
N THR A 106 10.01 2.96 -4.31
CA THR A 106 11.18 3.43 -3.55
C THR A 106 12.30 3.85 -4.49
N PHE A 107 12.65 3.03 -5.49
CA PHE A 107 13.67 3.38 -6.48
C PHE A 107 13.23 4.48 -7.43
N ALA A 108 11.95 4.55 -7.79
CA ALA A 108 11.43 5.67 -8.58
C ALA A 108 11.68 7.02 -7.88
N HIS A 109 11.46 7.08 -6.56
CA HIS A 109 11.78 8.28 -5.77
C HIS A 109 13.28 8.54 -5.65
N ILE A 110 14.09 7.52 -5.36
CA ILE A 110 15.55 7.65 -5.30
C ILE A 110 16.10 8.19 -6.62
N LEU A 111 15.71 7.59 -7.75
CA LEU A 111 16.16 8.01 -9.08
C LEU A 111 15.64 9.40 -9.45
N ASN A 112 14.42 9.76 -9.05
CA ASN A 112 13.92 11.11 -9.28
C ASN A 112 14.72 12.16 -8.50
N LEU A 113 15.13 11.86 -7.28
CA LEU A 113 15.96 12.76 -6.47
C LEU A 113 17.39 12.86 -6.99
N THR A 114 17.99 11.75 -7.40
CA THR A 114 19.40 11.70 -7.80
C THR A 114 19.61 12.16 -9.24
N ASN A 115 18.69 11.82 -10.15
CA ASN A 115 18.76 12.17 -11.58
C ASN A 115 17.83 13.34 -11.94
N GLN A 116 17.03 13.84 -11.00
CA GLN A 116 16.12 14.97 -11.21
C GLN A 116 15.23 14.83 -12.46
N VAL A 117 14.70 13.62 -12.67
CA VAL A 117 13.98 13.25 -13.91
C VAL A 117 12.87 14.22 -14.26
N ALA A 118 12.05 14.62 -13.26
CA ALA A 118 10.94 15.54 -13.47
C ALA A 118 11.42 16.94 -13.89
N HIS A 119 12.50 17.45 -13.25
CA HIS A 119 13.12 18.74 -13.61
C HIS A 119 13.58 18.73 -15.06
N TYR A 120 14.42 17.76 -15.44
CA TYR A 120 14.95 17.72 -16.82
C TYR A 120 13.85 17.43 -17.86
N ALA A 121 12.84 16.65 -17.53
CA ALA A 121 11.68 16.47 -18.42
C ALA A 121 10.96 17.81 -18.70
N GLN A 122 10.77 18.63 -17.66
CA GLN A 122 10.15 19.94 -17.80
C GLN A 122 11.05 20.91 -18.61
N ARG A 123 12.33 20.97 -18.28
CA ARG A 123 13.30 21.83 -18.99
C ARG A 123 13.40 21.49 -20.48
N ASN A 124 13.35 20.18 -20.83
CA ASN A 124 13.37 19.74 -22.21
C ASN A 124 12.09 20.15 -22.97
N ARG A 125 10.90 20.08 -22.35
CA ARG A 125 9.64 20.58 -22.93
C ARG A 125 9.70 22.08 -23.22
N GLU A 126 10.40 22.86 -22.39
CA GLU A 126 10.62 24.29 -22.56
C GLU A 126 11.68 24.60 -23.63
N GLY A 127 12.25 23.61 -24.25
CA GLY A 127 13.25 23.74 -25.31
C GLY A 127 14.67 24.03 -24.78
N ARG A 128 14.97 23.69 -23.52
CA ARG A 128 16.27 23.92 -22.91
C ARG A 128 17.39 23.21 -23.69
N TRP A 129 17.17 21.95 -24.10
CA TRP A 129 18.14 21.20 -24.89
C TRP A 129 18.27 21.76 -26.30
N SER A 130 17.16 21.92 -27.02
CA SER A 130 17.16 22.38 -28.43
C SER A 130 17.73 23.78 -28.64
N LYS A 131 17.74 24.61 -27.59
CA LYS A 131 18.31 25.96 -27.60
C LYS A 131 19.70 26.04 -27.01
N ASN A 132 20.28 24.91 -26.55
CA ASN A 132 21.62 24.87 -26.00
C ASN A 132 22.67 24.86 -27.11
N ALA A 133 23.81 25.55 -26.88
CA ALA A 133 24.90 25.58 -27.85
C ALA A 133 25.63 24.25 -27.95
N ASP A 134 25.67 23.48 -26.86
CA ASP A 134 26.33 22.20 -26.76
C ASP A 134 25.35 21.05 -26.91
N PHE A 135 25.84 19.85 -27.20
CA PHE A 135 25.04 18.63 -27.32
C PHE A 135 24.43 18.14 -26.00
N CYS A 136 24.85 18.71 -24.88
CA CYS A 136 24.37 18.39 -23.54
C CYS A 136 24.24 19.67 -22.69
N TYR A 137 23.48 19.57 -21.60
CA TYR A 137 23.39 20.59 -20.58
C TYR A 137 23.15 19.98 -19.20
N TRP A 138 23.46 20.72 -18.17
CA TRP A 138 23.11 20.39 -16.79
C TRP A 138 22.72 21.68 -16.06
N ASP A 139 21.74 21.58 -15.19
CA ASP A 139 21.32 22.68 -14.30
C ASP A 139 21.88 22.46 -12.88
N THR A 140 22.08 21.19 -12.50
CA THR A 140 22.64 20.78 -11.20
C THR A 140 23.50 19.53 -11.34
N PRO A 141 24.47 19.29 -10.44
CA PRO A 141 25.18 18.02 -10.38
C PRO A 141 24.21 16.86 -10.13
N LEU A 142 24.32 15.80 -10.91
CA LEU A 142 23.60 14.55 -10.70
C LEU A 142 24.38 13.63 -9.76
N ILE A 143 23.66 12.74 -9.08
CA ILE A 143 24.24 11.79 -8.12
C ILE A 143 24.18 10.41 -8.74
N GLU A 144 25.33 9.77 -8.96
CA GLU A 144 25.42 8.38 -9.32
C GLU A 144 25.26 7.49 -8.08
N LEU A 145 24.48 6.43 -8.17
CA LEU A 145 24.20 5.52 -7.04
C LEU A 145 25.34 4.54 -6.77
N HIS A 146 26.15 4.22 -7.80
CA HIS A 146 27.27 3.28 -7.65
C HIS A 146 28.21 3.72 -6.54
N GLY A 147 28.60 2.80 -5.65
CA GLY A 147 29.47 3.07 -4.51
C GLY A 147 28.82 3.91 -3.40
N LYS A 148 27.54 4.24 -3.48
CA LYS A 148 26.82 4.93 -2.40
C LYS A 148 26.27 3.94 -1.41
N THR A 149 26.07 4.38 -0.18
CA THR A 149 25.48 3.59 0.90
C THR A 149 23.97 3.82 0.99
N LEU A 150 23.19 2.74 1.04
CA LEU A 150 21.78 2.78 1.36
C LEU A 150 21.54 2.22 2.76
N GLY A 151 20.98 3.02 3.66
CA GLY A 151 20.50 2.59 4.97
C GLY A 151 19.04 2.14 4.90
N ILE A 152 18.74 0.94 5.41
CA ILE A 152 17.37 0.39 5.45
C ILE A 152 16.98 0.17 6.91
N VAL A 153 15.86 0.77 7.35
CA VAL A 153 15.26 0.50 8.65
C VAL A 153 14.12 -0.50 8.48
N GLY A 154 14.35 -1.74 8.95
CA GLY A 154 13.43 -2.85 8.77
C GLY A 154 13.76 -3.73 7.57
N LEU A 155 14.29 -4.94 7.84
CA LEU A 155 14.65 -5.93 6.81
C LEU A 155 13.57 -7.03 6.70
N GLY A 156 12.33 -6.60 6.40
CA GLY A 156 11.22 -7.48 6.02
C GLY A 156 11.19 -7.74 4.51
N ASN A 157 10.05 -8.21 3.98
CA ASN A 157 9.91 -8.54 2.55
C ASN A 157 10.27 -7.33 1.65
N ILE A 158 9.75 -6.16 1.96
CA ILE A 158 10.02 -4.92 1.20
C ILE A 158 11.48 -4.51 1.35
N GLY A 159 12.01 -4.46 2.59
CA GLY A 159 13.41 -4.07 2.82
C GLY A 159 14.40 -5.01 2.12
N CYS A 160 14.16 -6.32 2.13
CA CYS A 160 14.97 -7.29 1.39
C CYS A 160 14.92 -7.03 -0.12
N LYS A 161 13.74 -6.73 -0.67
CA LYS A 161 13.59 -6.45 -2.10
C LYS A 161 14.31 -5.15 -2.50
N VAL A 162 14.17 -4.11 -1.67
CA VAL A 162 14.90 -2.83 -1.86
C VAL A 162 16.40 -3.06 -1.81
N ALA A 163 16.90 -3.86 -0.86
CA ALA A 163 18.31 -4.21 -0.76
C ALA A 163 18.83 -4.92 -2.02
N GLN A 164 18.08 -5.88 -2.55
CA GLN A 164 18.42 -6.58 -3.79
C GLN A 164 18.56 -5.61 -4.98
N ILE A 165 17.63 -4.68 -5.12
CA ILE A 165 17.68 -3.68 -6.20
C ILE A 165 18.87 -2.73 -5.99
N ALA A 166 19.14 -2.29 -4.75
CA ALA A 166 20.28 -1.44 -4.43
C ALA A 166 21.61 -2.07 -4.84
N HIS A 167 21.79 -3.36 -4.59
CA HIS A 167 22.98 -4.09 -5.02
C HIS A 167 23.14 -4.09 -6.55
N GLN A 168 22.04 -4.15 -7.32
CA GLN A 168 22.13 -4.07 -8.79
C GLN A 168 22.58 -2.68 -9.28
N PHE A 169 22.38 -1.62 -8.47
CA PHE A 169 22.93 -0.29 -8.70
C PHE A 169 24.37 -0.13 -8.18
N GLY A 170 24.97 -1.19 -7.66
CA GLY A 170 26.33 -1.14 -7.11
C GLY A 170 26.42 -0.38 -5.78
N MET A 171 25.33 -0.32 -5.01
CA MET A 171 25.30 0.31 -3.70
C MET A 171 25.74 -0.64 -2.59
N ASP A 172 26.36 -0.09 -1.53
CA ASP A 172 26.51 -0.78 -0.26
C ASP A 172 25.24 -0.64 0.56
N VAL A 173 24.77 -1.75 1.16
CA VAL A 173 23.51 -1.76 1.93
C VAL A 173 23.79 -2.07 3.39
N PHE A 174 23.31 -1.20 4.28
CA PHE A 174 23.26 -1.42 5.72
C PHE A 174 21.82 -1.47 6.20
N ALA A 175 21.47 -2.47 6.99
CA ALA A 175 20.12 -2.64 7.50
C ALA A 175 20.07 -2.65 9.02
N LEU A 176 19.17 -1.84 9.59
CA LEU A 176 18.77 -1.96 10.99
C LEU A 176 17.56 -2.89 11.06
N THR A 177 17.71 -3.99 11.78
CA THR A 177 16.65 -5.01 11.92
C THR A 177 16.60 -5.56 13.33
N SER A 178 15.42 -5.94 13.80
CA SER A 178 15.24 -6.69 15.04
C SER A 178 15.46 -8.20 14.86
N ARG A 179 15.63 -8.68 13.63
CA ARG A 179 15.95 -10.09 13.34
C ARG A 179 17.44 -10.29 13.49
N ASN A 180 17.84 -11.32 14.26
CA ASN A 180 19.22 -11.79 14.25
C ASN A 180 19.53 -12.34 12.85
N ALA A 181 20.68 -11.95 12.31
CA ALA A 181 21.18 -12.44 11.02
C ALA A 181 21.55 -13.91 11.08
#